data_ced9afeddc9d61e1d8a3274bfa73c86b
#
_entry.id   ced9afeddc9d61e1d8a3274bfa73c86b
#
_cell.length_a   1.000
_cell.length_b   1.000
_cell.length_c   1.000
_cell.angle_alpha   90.00
_cell.angle_beta   90.00
_cell.angle_gamma   90.00
#
_symmetry.space_group_name_H-M   'P 1'
#
loop_
_entity.id
_entity.type
_entity.pdbx_description
1 polymer ?
#
loop_
_entity_poly.entity_id
_entity_poly.type
_entity_poly.pdbx_seq_one_letter_code
_entity_poly.pdbx_strand_id
1 'polypeptide(L)'
;MATFETITKKNKMKIAEISIKRPTLVIVLFTILTLGGILSYKSLNYELLPKFSPSVVSITTVYPGASPSEVENTVSRKIEDAVSSMENIKKIDTKSYESLSTVIITLNSGTDVDYALNDAQRKVNAILKDLPDDVDPPSLNKFSLDDLPVVTLSATSKLDEASFYDLMDKRIAPVISRVPGVAQVNLIGGQEREIQVSFDAAKLQANGLTVLQVQQAALAANLDFPTGSVQTREQDILIRLAGKFKTVDELRNLVVSTSPLGGQVRLADVADVQDAQKDVEKLARVNRQSAIVLQVLKQSDANGVSVSKGVQDIVNRLQSEYTSVGLGLTIANDASVYTLQSADAVIHDLFLAIILVAIVMLFFLHSFRNAVIVMVAIPASLIATFIGMDVLGYSLNLMSLLGLSLVVGILVDDAIVVLENIYRHMEMSKNKVRAAFDATKE
;
A
#
# COMPACT_ATOMS: atom_id res chain seq x y z
N MET A 1 19.62 22.11 33.88
CA MET A 1 18.15 22.08 34.12
C MET A 1 17.58 23.44 34.50
N ALA A 2 18.15 24.17 35.43
CA ALA A 2 17.67 25.50 35.90
C ALA A 2 17.65 26.61 34.83
N THR A 3 18.51 26.59 33.82
CA THR A 3 18.61 27.59 32.76
C THR A 3 17.46 27.47 31.72
N PHE A 4 16.98 26.26 31.47
CA PHE A 4 15.88 26.01 30.53
C PHE A 4 14.51 26.44 31.12
N GLU A 5 14.30 26.20 32.41
CA GLU A 5 13.09 26.64 33.10
C GLU A 5 13.01 28.18 33.21
N THR A 6 14.12 28.87 33.39
CA THR A 6 14.14 30.34 33.51
C THR A 6 13.88 31.01 32.15
N ILE A 7 14.35 30.43 31.05
CA ILE A 7 14.10 30.95 29.70
C ILE A 7 12.64 30.74 29.29
N THR A 8 12.05 29.56 29.61
CA THR A 8 10.64 29.28 29.35
C THR A 8 9.70 30.16 30.17
N LYS A 9 10.01 30.44 31.42
CA LYS A 9 9.21 31.30 32.30
C LYS A 9 9.24 32.78 31.86
N LYS A 10 10.38 33.27 31.35
CA LYS A 10 10.52 34.66 30.85
C LYS A 10 9.83 34.89 29.52
N ASN A 11 9.75 33.86 28.63
CA ASN A 11 9.02 33.94 27.35
C ASN A 11 7.50 33.80 27.54
N LYS A 12 7.03 32.96 28.47
CA LYS A 12 5.58 32.80 28.77
C LYS A 12 4.98 34.14 29.26
N MET A 13 5.69 34.92 30.10
CA MET A 13 5.20 36.21 30.55
C MET A 13 5.04 37.24 29.43
N LYS A 14 5.90 37.24 28.41
CA LYS A 14 5.81 38.18 27.28
C LYS A 14 4.60 37.93 26.40
N ILE A 15 4.24 36.68 26.13
CA ILE A 15 3.11 36.30 25.29
C ILE A 15 1.79 36.70 25.97
N ALA A 16 1.59 36.36 27.23
CA ALA A 16 0.41 36.73 28.00
C ALA A 16 0.25 38.25 28.10
N GLU A 17 1.35 38.98 28.35
CA GLU A 17 1.34 40.45 28.41
C GLU A 17 0.94 41.09 27.07
N ILE A 18 1.45 40.60 25.94
CA ILE A 18 1.09 41.06 24.60
C ILE A 18 -0.40 40.80 24.34
N SER A 19 -0.87 39.60 24.69
CA SER A 19 -2.26 39.18 24.50
C SER A 19 -3.24 40.07 25.27
N ILE A 20 -2.92 40.41 26.52
CA ILE A 20 -3.76 41.28 27.36
C ILE A 20 -3.74 42.73 26.83
N LYS A 21 -2.57 43.23 26.42
CA LYS A 21 -2.42 44.60 25.93
C LYS A 21 -2.97 44.83 24.51
N ARG A 22 -2.99 43.80 23.67
CA ARG A 22 -3.41 43.91 22.26
C ARG A 22 -4.40 42.79 21.87
N PRO A 23 -5.65 42.82 22.39
CA PRO A 23 -6.63 41.76 22.14
C PRO A 23 -6.97 41.57 20.65
N THR A 24 -6.99 42.69 19.88
CA THR A 24 -7.26 42.64 18.44
C THR A 24 -6.20 41.82 17.67
N LEU A 25 -4.93 41.93 18.05
CA LEU A 25 -3.85 41.10 17.46
C LEU A 25 -4.09 39.63 17.69
N VAL A 26 -4.52 39.25 18.90
CA VAL A 26 -4.82 37.84 19.24
C VAL A 26 -5.99 37.31 18.42
N ILE A 27 -7.09 38.13 18.31
CA ILE A 27 -8.26 37.72 17.49
C ILE A 27 -7.84 37.50 16.04
N VAL A 28 -7.09 38.42 15.44
CA VAL A 28 -6.63 38.32 14.05
C VAL A 28 -5.73 37.09 13.88
N LEU A 29 -4.79 36.87 14.79
CA LEU A 29 -3.88 35.70 14.74
C LEU A 29 -4.67 34.39 14.79
N PHE A 30 -5.56 34.22 15.77
CA PHE A 30 -6.38 33.03 15.89
C PHE A 30 -7.34 32.85 14.71
N THR A 31 -7.88 33.94 14.15
CA THR A 31 -8.69 33.83 12.94
C THR A 31 -7.88 33.31 11.76
N ILE A 32 -6.65 33.78 11.56
CA ILE A 32 -5.75 33.31 10.49
C ILE A 32 -5.39 31.84 10.74
N LEU A 33 -5.04 31.47 11.98
CA LEU A 33 -4.73 30.08 12.33
C LEU A 33 -5.93 29.16 12.14
N THR A 34 -7.14 29.59 12.50
CA THR A 34 -8.36 28.79 12.31
C THR A 34 -8.69 28.61 10.82
N LEU A 35 -8.61 29.67 10.01
CA LEU A 35 -8.82 29.57 8.57
C LEU A 35 -7.76 28.71 7.90
N GLY A 36 -6.48 28.91 8.24
CA GLY A 36 -5.38 28.07 7.77
C GLY A 36 -5.57 26.61 8.16
N GLY A 37 -5.94 26.34 9.42
CA GLY A 37 -6.19 25.00 9.93
C GLY A 37 -7.35 24.27 9.23
N ILE A 38 -8.43 25.00 8.89
CA ILE A 38 -9.55 24.43 8.10
C ILE A 38 -9.09 24.07 6.68
N LEU A 39 -8.25 24.90 6.06
CA LEU A 39 -7.69 24.58 4.74
C LEU A 39 -6.77 23.37 4.80
N SER A 40 -5.86 23.34 5.77
CA SER A 40 -4.96 22.19 5.98
C SER A 40 -5.74 20.90 6.31
N TYR A 41 -6.81 20.97 7.12
CA TYR A 41 -7.65 19.80 7.40
C TYR A 41 -8.23 19.17 6.12
N LYS A 42 -8.60 19.99 5.12
CA LYS A 42 -9.12 19.49 3.84
C LYS A 42 -8.04 18.88 2.94
N SER A 43 -6.77 19.26 3.13
CA SER A 43 -5.63 18.71 2.37
C SER A 43 -5.05 17.45 2.99
N LEU A 44 -5.29 17.22 4.30
CA LEU A 44 -4.76 16.05 4.98
C LEU A 44 -5.32 14.74 4.43
N ASN A 45 -4.43 13.78 4.23
CA ASN A 45 -4.82 12.42 3.82
C ASN A 45 -5.44 11.65 4.98
N TYR A 46 -6.53 10.92 4.68
CA TYR A 46 -7.11 9.97 5.61
C TYR A 46 -6.46 8.60 5.43
N GLU A 47 -5.92 8.06 6.51
CA GLU A 47 -5.28 6.73 6.54
C GLU A 47 -5.78 5.96 7.77
N LEU A 48 -5.81 4.64 7.71
CA LEU A 48 -6.20 3.84 8.89
C LEU A 48 -5.09 3.88 9.94
N LEU A 49 -3.86 3.66 9.51
CA LEU A 49 -2.66 3.66 10.35
C LEU A 49 -1.67 4.71 9.81
N PRO A 50 -0.79 5.25 10.67
CA PRO A 50 0.28 6.12 10.20
C PRO A 50 1.19 5.38 9.21
N LYS A 51 1.85 6.11 8.32
CA LYS A 51 2.88 5.55 7.45
C LYS A 51 3.99 4.95 8.32
N PHE A 52 3.95 3.65 8.47
CA PHE A 52 4.91 2.88 9.24
C PHE A 52 5.50 1.81 8.32
N SER A 53 6.74 1.97 7.96
CA SER A 53 7.52 0.92 7.32
C SER A 53 8.41 0.29 8.40
N PRO A 54 8.08 -0.92 8.88
CA PRO A 54 9.01 -1.62 9.75
C PRO A 54 10.34 -1.75 9.01
N SER A 55 11.43 -1.55 9.73
CA SER A 55 12.77 -1.67 9.17
C SER A 55 13.11 -3.15 8.92
N VAL A 56 12.41 -3.77 7.98
CA VAL A 56 12.48 -5.21 7.66
C VAL A 56 12.61 -5.41 6.16
N VAL A 57 13.58 -6.23 5.76
CA VAL A 57 13.73 -6.76 4.40
C VAL A 57 13.54 -8.27 4.45
N SER A 58 12.73 -8.82 3.55
CA SER A 58 12.51 -10.26 3.38
C SER A 58 13.08 -10.74 2.07
N ILE A 59 13.74 -11.89 2.09
CA ILE A 59 14.27 -12.57 0.91
C ILE A 59 13.59 -13.93 0.86
N THR A 60 12.86 -14.19 -0.21
CA THR A 60 12.16 -15.45 -0.44
C THR A 60 12.73 -16.12 -1.66
N THR A 61 13.05 -17.41 -1.54
CA THR A 61 13.67 -18.20 -2.61
C THR A 61 12.98 -19.56 -2.68
N VAL A 62 12.51 -19.92 -3.86
CA VAL A 62 11.87 -21.22 -4.12
C VAL A 62 12.91 -22.20 -4.66
N TYR A 63 12.97 -23.39 -4.07
CA TYR A 63 13.78 -24.51 -4.54
C TYR A 63 12.88 -25.74 -4.70
N PRO A 64 12.28 -25.93 -5.88
CA PRO A 64 11.25 -26.95 -6.10
C PRO A 64 11.71 -28.36 -5.73
N GLY A 65 10.92 -29.08 -4.93
CA GLY A 65 11.16 -30.47 -4.55
C GLY A 65 12.24 -30.70 -3.50
N ALA A 66 12.94 -29.66 -3.03
CA ALA A 66 13.99 -29.80 -2.02
C ALA A 66 13.41 -29.94 -0.61
N SER A 67 14.03 -30.83 0.20
CA SER A 67 13.69 -30.97 1.61
C SER A 67 14.10 -29.73 2.43
N PRO A 68 13.49 -29.47 3.61
CA PRO A 68 13.87 -28.33 4.45
C PRO A 68 15.35 -28.29 4.81
N SER A 69 15.98 -29.44 5.06
CA SER A 69 17.40 -29.53 5.37
C SER A 69 18.29 -29.20 4.16
N GLU A 70 17.85 -29.54 2.96
CA GLU A 70 18.55 -29.22 1.73
C GLU A 70 18.43 -27.73 1.42
N VAL A 71 17.21 -27.17 1.53
CA VAL A 71 16.95 -25.72 1.41
C VAL A 71 17.81 -24.95 2.41
N GLU A 72 17.91 -25.41 3.67
CA GLU A 72 18.76 -24.78 4.69
C GLU A 72 20.22 -24.74 4.26
N ASN A 73 20.78 -25.89 3.89
CA ASN A 73 22.22 -26.01 3.67
C ASN A 73 22.70 -25.40 2.35
N THR A 74 21.86 -25.44 1.29
CA THR A 74 22.27 -25.05 -0.07
C THR A 74 21.79 -23.67 -0.47
N VAL A 75 20.74 -23.15 0.17
CA VAL A 75 20.12 -21.85 -0.17
C VAL A 75 20.15 -20.90 1.02
N SER A 76 19.49 -21.26 2.12
CA SER A 76 19.26 -20.36 3.23
C SER A 76 20.55 -19.85 3.87
N ARG A 77 21.49 -20.73 4.18
CA ARG A 77 22.80 -20.36 4.78
C ARG A 77 23.61 -19.46 3.85
N LYS A 78 23.64 -19.75 2.55
CA LYS A 78 24.40 -18.92 1.59
C LYS A 78 23.84 -17.51 1.49
N ILE A 79 22.50 -17.37 1.50
CA ILE A 79 21.85 -16.05 1.52
C ILE A 79 22.13 -15.34 2.84
N GLU A 80 22.00 -16.03 3.97
CA GLU A 80 22.27 -15.49 5.30
C GLU A 80 23.71 -15.00 5.41
N ASP A 81 24.69 -15.79 4.99
CA ASP A 81 26.10 -15.43 4.99
C ASP A 81 26.36 -14.19 4.13
N ALA A 82 25.76 -14.13 2.93
CA ALA A 82 25.91 -12.99 2.04
C ALA A 82 25.39 -11.69 2.64
N VAL A 83 24.21 -11.73 3.27
CA VAL A 83 23.57 -10.55 3.84
C VAL A 83 24.07 -10.20 5.24
N SER A 84 24.72 -11.12 5.96
CA SER A 84 25.24 -10.89 7.32
C SER A 84 26.22 -9.72 7.41
N SER A 85 26.87 -9.39 6.29
CA SER A 85 27.83 -8.27 6.17
C SER A 85 27.17 -6.91 5.90
N MET A 86 25.84 -6.81 5.89
CA MET A 86 25.11 -5.53 5.75
C MET A 86 25.24 -4.69 7.01
N GLU A 87 25.18 -3.38 6.86
CA GLU A 87 25.16 -2.44 7.98
C GLU A 87 23.80 -2.35 8.65
N ASN A 88 23.79 -1.94 9.91
CA ASN A 88 22.58 -1.68 10.70
C ASN A 88 21.61 -2.87 10.88
N ILE A 89 22.09 -4.09 10.76
CA ILE A 89 21.31 -5.28 11.08
C ILE A 89 21.11 -5.36 12.60
N LYS A 90 19.87 -5.55 13.01
CA LYS A 90 19.50 -5.89 14.40
C LYS A 90 19.41 -7.39 14.59
N LYS A 91 18.83 -8.10 13.60
CA LYS A 91 18.59 -9.55 13.66
C LYS A 91 18.36 -10.09 12.26
N ILE A 92 18.81 -11.31 12.01
CA ILE A 92 18.44 -12.14 10.86
C ILE A 92 17.69 -13.36 11.37
N ASP A 93 16.52 -13.61 10.84
CA ASP A 93 15.70 -14.79 11.08
C ASP A 93 15.58 -15.57 9.77
N THR A 94 16.05 -16.82 9.80
CA THR A 94 16.00 -17.69 8.62
C THR A 94 15.05 -18.85 8.87
N LYS A 95 14.17 -19.13 7.91
CA LYS A 95 13.21 -20.24 7.95
C LYS A 95 13.30 -21.03 6.66
N SER A 96 13.54 -22.32 6.80
CA SER A 96 13.60 -23.27 5.69
C SER A 96 12.41 -24.22 5.75
N TYR A 97 11.58 -24.20 4.73
CA TYR A 97 10.46 -25.10 4.54
C TYR A 97 10.73 -26.03 3.36
N GLU A 98 9.84 -26.99 3.12
CA GLU A 98 9.88 -27.78 1.90
C GLU A 98 9.74 -26.87 0.69
N SER A 99 10.68 -26.92 -0.23
CA SER A 99 10.76 -26.11 -1.44
C SER A 99 10.88 -24.58 -1.24
N LEU A 100 11.04 -24.07 0.00
CA LEU A 100 10.99 -22.62 0.25
C LEU A 100 11.98 -22.17 1.32
N SER A 101 12.81 -21.19 0.99
CA SER A 101 13.65 -20.44 1.94
C SER A 101 13.07 -19.04 2.16
N THR A 102 13.03 -18.61 3.42
CA THR A 102 12.67 -17.23 3.79
C THR A 102 13.70 -16.69 4.77
N VAL A 103 14.41 -15.63 4.38
CA VAL A 103 15.37 -14.90 5.22
C VAL A 103 14.78 -13.50 5.51
N ILE A 104 14.59 -13.21 6.79
CA ILE A 104 14.03 -11.95 7.27
C ILE A 104 15.12 -11.16 7.98
N ILE A 105 15.45 -10.01 7.45
CA ILE A 105 16.45 -9.08 7.99
C ILE A 105 15.73 -7.96 8.72
N THR A 106 15.83 -7.92 10.03
CA THR A 106 15.35 -6.80 10.84
C THR A 106 16.49 -5.80 11.02
N LEU A 107 16.26 -4.56 10.66
CA LEU A 107 17.25 -3.48 10.76
C LEU A 107 17.02 -2.64 12.04
N ASN A 108 18.01 -1.85 12.41
CA ASN A 108 17.88 -0.89 13.49
C ASN A 108 16.90 0.23 13.13
N SER A 109 16.21 0.79 14.13
CA SER A 109 15.27 1.90 13.91
C SER A 109 15.98 3.11 13.30
N GLY A 110 15.33 3.73 12.29
CA GLY A 110 15.88 4.88 11.58
C GLY A 110 16.80 4.54 10.40
N THR A 111 17.00 3.24 10.12
CA THR A 111 17.72 2.82 8.91
C THR A 111 16.85 3.05 7.68
N ASP A 112 17.45 3.57 6.61
CA ASP A 112 16.82 3.65 5.30
C ASP A 112 16.63 2.23 4.73
N VAL A 113 15.38 1.80 4.67
CA VAL A 113 15.01 0.44 4.23
C VAL A 113 15.24 0.25 2.73
N ASP A 114 15.09 1.31 1.92
CA ASP A 114 15.32 1.24 0.48
C ASP A 114 16.81 1.09 0.17
N TYR A 115 17.67 1.78 0.91
CA TYR A 115 19.11 1.57 0.82
C TYR A 115 19.50 0.15 1.23
N ALA A 116 18.94 -0.35 2.35
CA ALA A 116 19.20 -1.71 2.82
C ALA A 116 18.70 -2.78 1.85
N LEU A 117 17.53 -2.60 1.23
CA LEU A 117 16.98 -3.48 0.20
C LEU A 117 17.93 -3.56 -1.01
N ASN A 118 18.39 -2.40 -1.49
CA ASN A 118 19.34 -2.34 -2.61
C ASN A 118 20.68 -2.98 -2.27
N ASP A 119 21.15 -2.84 -1.01
CA ASP A 119 22.39 -3.51 -0.55
C ASP A 119 22.20 -5.03 -0.48
N ALA A 120 21.09 -5.51 0.10
CA ALA A 120 20.72 -6.91 0.11
C ALA A 120 20.66 -7.49 -1.30
N GLN A 121 20.02 -6.78 -2.26
CA GLN A 121 19.92 -7.21 -3.65
C GLN A 121 21.31 -7.37 -4.30
N ARG A 122 22.22 -6.41 -4.08
CA ARG A 122 23.60 -6.52 -4.62
C ARG A 122 24.33 -7.74 -4.06
N LYS A 123 24.21 -7.99 -2.74
CA LYS A 123 24.88 -9.10 -2.06
C LYS A 123 24.31 -10.45 -2.49
N VAL A 124 23.00 -10.57 -2.61
CA VAL A 124 22.32 -11.78 -3.10
C VAL A 124 22.67 -12.05 -4.57
N ASN A 125 22.66 -11.00 -5.41
CA ASN A 125 23.04 -11.15 -6.80
C ASN A 125 24.50 -11.64 -6.98
N ALA A 126 25.40 -11.30 -6.06
CA ALA A 126 26.79 -11.75 -6.12
C ALA A 126 26.95 -13.26 -5.92
N ILE A 127 26.02 -13.89 -5.19
CA ILE A 127 26.05 -15.31 -4.88
C ILE A 127 25.10 -16.16 -5.74
N LEU A 128 24.39 -15.58 -6.72
CA LEU A 128 23.43 -16.32 -7.56
C LEU A 128 24.06 -17.55 -8.24
N LYS A 129 25.33 -17.45 -8.64
CA LYS A 129 26.07 -18.56 -9.26
C LYS A 129 26.44 -19.67 -8.29
N ASP A 130 26.40 -19.39 -6.99
CA ASP A 130 26.73 -20.35 -5.95
C ASP A 130 25.49 -21.15 -5.47
N LEU A 131 24.30 -20.68 -5.87
CA LEU A 131 23.05 -21.41 -5.64
C LEU A 131 22.90 -22.56 -6.63
N PRO A 132 22.13 -23.63 -6.31
CA PRO A 132 21.84 -24.70 -7.26
C PRO A 132 21.09 -24.15 -8.50
N ASP A 133 21.33 -24.77 -9.67
CA ASP A 133 20.74 -24.33 -10.94
C ASP A 133 19.22 -24.41 -11.00
N ASP A 134 18.62 -25.31 -10.19
CA ASP A 134 17.16 -25.52 -10.12
C ASP A 134 16.45 -24.57 -9.12
N VAL A 135 17.18 -23.62 -8.53
CA VAL A 135 16.63 -22.63 -7.60
C VAL A 135 16.09 -21.42 -8.38
N ASP A 136 14.85 -21.04 -8.09
CA ASP A 136 14.29 -19.81 -8.63
C ASP A 136 15.07 -18.59 -8.12
N PRO A 137 15.20 -17.52 -8.93
CA PRO A 137 15.85 -16.30 -8.50
C PRO A 137 15.26 -15.74 -7.20
N PRO A 138 16.08 -15.40 -6.17
CA PRO A 138 15.61 -14.85 -4.93
C PRO A 138 14.80 -13.56 -5.13
N SER A 139 13.61 -13.51 -4.53
CA SER A 139 12.76 -12.33 -4.52
C SER A 139 12.97 -11.55 -3.22
N LEU A 140 13.37 -10.29 -3.34
CA LEU A 140 13.60 -9.41 -2.20
C LEU A 140 12.48 -8.37 -2.11
N ASN A 141 11.89 -8.26 -0.91
CA ASN A 141 10.81 -7.35 -0.65
C ASN A 141 11.01 -6.61 0.67
N LYS A 142 10.61 -5.36 0.74
CA LYS A 142 10.41 -4.65 2.01
C LYS A 142 8.96 -4.84 2.44
N PHE A 143 8.74 -4.94 3.74
CA PHE A 143 7.38 -4.91 4.24
C PHE A 143 6.85 -3.47 4.22
N SER A 144 5.71 -3.26 3.60
CA SER A 144 5.00 -1.98 3.62
C SER A 144 3.53 -2.20 3.95
N LEU A 145 2.96 -1.32 4.76
CA LEU A 145 1.51 -1.29 4.96
C LEU A 145 0.77 -0.85 3.68
N ASP A 146 1.47 -0.19 2.76
CA ASP A 146 0.92 0.19 1.46
C ASP A 146 0.69 -1.02 0.54
N ASP A 147 1.30 -2.19 0.84
CA ASP A 147 1.07 -3.45 0.14
C ASP A 147 -0.27 -4.11 0.52
N LEU A 148 -0.97 -3.55 1.52
CA LEU A 148 -2.31 -3.99 1.85
C LEU A 148 -3.34 -3.38 0.89
N PRO A 149 -4.29 -4.18 0.37
CA PRO A 149 -5.30 -3.67 -0.55
C PRO A 149 -6.23 -2.66 0.14
N VAL A 150 -6.40 -1.50 -0.49
CA VAL A 150 -7.37 -0.47 -0.05
C VAL A 150 -8.80 -0.93 -0.30
N VAL A 151 -9.02 -1.56 -1.48
CA VAL A 151 -10.31 -2.14 -1.86
C VAL A 151 -10.10 -3.56 -2.36
N THR A 152 -10.90 -4.47 -1.87
CA THR A 152 -10.99 -5.84 -2.38
C THR A 152 -12.35 -6.02 -3.03
N LEU A 153 -12.34 -6.32 -4.31
CA LEU A 153 -13.55 -6.60 -5.10
C LEU A 153 -13.67 -8.09 -5.33
N SER A 154 -14.88 -8.59 -5.35
CA SER A 154 -15.20 -9.93 -5.87
C SER A 154 -15.99 -9.79 -7.16
N ALA A 155 -15.57 -10.53 -8.17
CA ALA A 155 -16.19 -10.57 -9.46
C ALA A 155 -16.80 -11.94 -9.72
N THR A 156 -18.03 -11.96 -10.26
CA THR A 156 -18.72 -13.17 -10.74
C THR A 156 -19.25 -12.91 -12.13
N SER A 157 -19.40 -13.94 -12.96
CA SER A 157 -19.96 -13.82 -14.30
C SER A 157 -20.70 -15.10 -14.70
N LYS A 158 -21.48 -15.03 -15.79
CA LYS A 158 -22.10 -16.19 -16.46
C LYS A 158 -21.22 -16.78 -17.56
N LEU A 159 -20.06 -16.18 -17.82
CA LEU A 159 -19.08 -16.69 -18.78
C LEU A 159 -18.42 -17.96 -18.26
N ASP A 160 -17.85 -18.75 -19.15
CA ASP A 160 -16.90 -19.82 -18.79
C ASP A 160 -15.65 -19.23 -18.10
N GLU A 161 -14.95 -20.06 -17.33
CA GLU A 161 -13.86 -19.61 -16.45
C GLU A 161 -12.71 -18.94 -17.21
N ALA A 162 -12.33 -19.44 -18.39
CA ALA A 162 -11.27 -18.85 -19.19
C ALA A 162 -11.66 -17.49 -19.79
N SER A 163 -12.86 -17.39 -20.39
CA SER A 163 -13.38 -16.13 -20.93
C SER A 163 -13.62 -15.10 -19.83
N PHE A 164 -14.01 -15.56 -18.64
CA PHE A 164 -14.18 -14.69 -17.48
C PHE A 164 -12.85 -14.15 -16.98
N TYR A 165 -11.81 -15.00 -16.87
CA TYR A 165 -10.48 -14.56 -16.51
C TYR A 165 -9.93 -13.54 -17.52
N ASP A 166 -10.03 -13.83 -18.82
CA ASP A 166 -9.62 -12.94 -19.90
C ASP A 166 -10.33 -11.58 -19.85
N LEU A 167 -11.64 -11.56 -19.55
CA LEU A 167 -12.39 -10.33 -19.35
C LEU A 167 -11.82 -9.52 -18.17
N MET A 168 -11.59 -10.20 -17.04
CA MET A 168 -11.07 -9.55 -15.85
C MET A 168 -9.66 -8.98 -16.06
N ASP A 169 -8.76 -9.80 -16.64
CA ASP A 169 -7.36 -9.43 -16.85
C ASP A 169 -7.18 -8.36 -17.95
N LYS A 170 -7.81 -8.56 -19.10
CA LYS A 170 -7.57 -7.72 -20.30
C LYS A 170 -8.46 -6.49 -20.40
N ARG A 171 -9.59 -6.45 -19.67
CA ARG A 171 -10.57 -5.36 -19.79
C ARG A 171 -10.86 -4.67 -18.45
N ILE A 172 -11.18 -5.43 -17.41
CA ILE A 172 -11.66 -4.87 -16.15
C ILE A 172 -10.49 -4.32 -15.31
N ALA A 173 -9.47 -5.13 -15.02
CA ALA A 173 -8.33 -4.73 -14.19
C ALA A 173 -7.59 -3.51 -14.77
N PRO A 174 -7.33 -3.40 -16.11
CA PRO A 174 -6.69 -2.21 -16.66
C PRO A 174 -7.53 -0.92 -16.54
N VAL A 175 -8.85 -1.02 -16.51
CA VAL A 175 -9.73 0.14 -16.32
C VAL A 175 -9.67 0.61 -14.86
N ILE A 176 -9.69 -0.32 -13.90
CA ILE A 176 -9.55 -0.01 -12.48
C ILE A 176 -8.16 0.55 -12.18
N SER A 177 -7.10 0.01 -12.80
CA SER A 177 -5.72 0.51 -12.63
C SER A 177 -5.51 1.96 -13.10
N ARG A 178 -6.41 2.51 -13.93
CA ARG A 178 -6.36 3.91 -14.36
C ARG A 178 -6.97 4.89 -13.37
N VAL A 179 -7.58 4.42 -12.30
CA VAL A 179 -8.09 5.30 -11.23
C VAL A 179 -6.91 6.03 -10.60
N PRO A 180 -6.96 7.37 -10.50
CA PRO A 180 -5.87 8.13 -9.88
C PRO A 180 -5.54 7.64 -8.48
N GLY A 181 -4.26 7.39 -8.24
CA GLY A 181 -3.77 6.90 -6.94
C GLY A 181 -3.77 5.38 -6.80
N VAL A 182 -4.26 4.60 -7.76
CA VAL A 182 -4.07 3.15 -7.82
C VAL A 182 -2.64 2.85 -8.27
N ALA A 183 -1.93 2.00 -7.52
CA ALA A 183 -0.61 1.50 -7.88
C ALA A 183 -0.70 0.23 -8.72
N GLN A 184 -1.51 -0.73 -8.27
CA GLN A 184 -1.63 -2.05 -8.87
C GLN A 184 -2.99 -2.67 -8.58
N VAL A 185 -3.44 -3.53 -9.49
CA VAL A 185 -4.62 -4.39 -9.29
C VAL A 185 -4.17 -5.83 -9.47
N ASN A 186 -4.28 -6.62 -8.41
CA ASN A 186 -3.92 -8.05 -8.42
C ASN A 186 -5.18 -8.90 -8.55
N LEU A 187 -5.15 -9.86 -9.49
CA LEU A 187 -6.20 -10.86 -9.60
C LEU A 187 -5.84 -12.09 -8.77
N ILE A 188 -6.81 -12.62 -8.06
CA ILE A 188 -6.70 -13.85 -7.28
C ILE A 188 -7.85 -14.77 -7.66
N GLY A 189 -7.53 -16.02 -7.96
CA GLY A 189 -8.50 -16.98 -8.47
C GLY A 189 -8.76 -16.84 -9.98
N GLY A 190 -9.62 -17.70 -10.47
CA GLY A 190 -9.82 -17.88 -11.91
C GLY A 190 -8.73 -18.76 -12.53
N GLN A 191 -8.91 -19.09 -13.78
CA GLN A 191 -8.01 -19.96 -14.53
C GLN A 191 -7.48 -19.23 -15.76
N GLU A 192 -6.19 -18.91 -15.71
CA GLU A 192 -5.49 -18.35 -16.87
C GLU A 192 -5.41 -19.38 -17.99
N ARG A 193 -5.70 -18.96 -19.23
CA ARG A 193 -5.56 -19.82 -20.40
C ARG A 193 -4.10 -20.07 -20.71
N GLU A 194 -3.72 -21.33 -20.90
CA GLU A 194 -2.38 -21.73 -21.35
C GLU A 194 -2.46 -22.74 -22.49
N ILE A 195 -1.38 -22.84 -23.25
CA ILE A 195 -1.22 -23.93 -24.23
C ILE A 195 -0.33 -24.99 -23.58
N GLN A 196 -0.93 -26.09 -23.19
CA GLN A 196 -0.24 -27.21 -22.57
C GLN A 196 0.36 -28.13 -23.61
N VAL A 197 1.67 -28.39 -23.49
CA VAL A 197 2.41 -29.30 -24.35
C VAL A 197 2.89 -30.50 -23.51
N SER A 198 2.19 -31.63 -23.65
CA SER A 198 2.50 -32.87 -22.91
C SER A 198 3.34 -33.78 -23.76
N PHE A 199 4.60 -33.98 -23.39
CA PHE A 199 5.54 -34.80 -24.15
C PHE A 199 5.32 -36.30 -23.92
N ASP A 200 5.39 -37.09 -25.02
CA ASP A 200 5.41 -38.54 -24.97
C ASP A 200 6.87 -39.03 -25.01
N ALA A 201 7.33 -39.59 -23.89
CA ALA A 201 8.71 -40.06 -23.74
C ALA A 201 9.11 -41.14 -24.75
N ALA A 202 8.18 -42.02 -25.09
CA ALA A 202 8.45 -43.10 -26.08
C ALA A 202 8.59 -42.53 -27.50
N LYS A 203 7.74 -41.59 -27.87
CA LYS A 203 7.82 -40.92 -29.15
C LYS A 203 9.05 -40.03 -29.28
N LEU A 204 9.45 -39.31 -28.21
CA LEU A 204 10.69 -38.54 -28.18
C LEU A 204 11.89 -39.47 -28.40
N GLN A 205 11.97 -40.60 -27.68
CA GLN A 205 13.05 -41.55 -27.81
C GLN A 205 13.10 -42.20 -29.22
N ALA A 206 11.94 -42.53 -29.78
CA ALA A 206 11.85 -43.11 -31.13
C ALA A 206 12.37 -42.15 -32.22
N ASN A 207 12.24 -40.85 -32.00
CA ASN A 207 12.73 -39.81 -32.93
C ASN A 207 14.12 -39.27 -32.56
N GLY A 208 14.76 -39.81 -31.51
CA GLY A 208 16.08 -39.37 -31.03
C GLY A 208 16.11 -37.93 -30.51
N LEU A 209 14.98 -37.46 -29.95
CA LEU A 209 14.83 -36.08 -29.47
C LEU A 209 14.80 -36.05 -27.94
N THR A 210 15.30 -34.95 -27.39
CA THR A 210 15.17 -34.60 -25.98
C THR A 210 14.13 -33.48 -25.82
N VAL A 211 13.50 -33.40 -24.64
CA VAL A 211 12.55 -32.32 -24.29
C VAL A 211 13.18 -30.95 -24.51
N LEU A 212 14.44 -30.78 -24.12
CA LEU A 212 15.17 -29.50 -24.26
C LEU A 212 15.31 -29.09 -25.73
N GLN A 213 15.60 -30.01 -26.65
CA GLN A 213 15.70 -29.71 -28.08
C GLN A 213 14.36 -29.24 -28.64
N VAL A 214 13.27 -29.88 -28.26
CA VAL A 214 11.91 -29.49 -28.70
C VAL A 214 11.54 -28.12 -28.11
N GLN A 215 11.85 -27.88 -26.84
CA GLN A 215 11.62 -26.57 -26.20
C GLN A 215 12.41 -25.46 -26.91
N GLN A 216 13.69 -25.67 -27.19
CA GLN A 216 14.52 -24.69 -27.92
C GLN A 216 13.97 -24.42 -29.33
N ALA A 217 13.50 -25.45 -30.04
CA ALA A 217 12.88 -25.27 -31.36
C ALA A 217 11.59 -24.44 -31.27
N ALA A 218 10.75 -24.70 -30.27
CA ALA A 218 9.52 -23.95 -30.05
C ALA A 218 9.81 -22.46 -29.68
N LEU A 219 10.77 -22.22 -28.80
CA LEU A 219 11.20 -20.85 -28.43
C LEU A 219 11.78 -20.09 -29.64
N ALA A 220 12.62 -20.75 -30.45
CA ALA A 220 13.21 -20.13 -31.64
C ALA A 220 12.18 -19.80 -32.71
N ALA A 221 11.12 -20.60 -32.84
CA ALA A 221 10.05 -20.38 -33.81
C ALA A 221 9.02 -19.32 -33.37
N ASN A 222 8.88 -19.07 -32.07
CA ASN A 222 7.88 -18.15 -31.49
C ASN A 222 8.44 -16.74 -31.29
N LEU A 223 9.21 -16.21 -32.25
CA LEU A 223 9.85 -14.91 -32.13
C LEU A 223 9.45 -13.99 -33.31
N ASP A 224 9.16 -12.75 -32.98
CA ASP A 224 9.03 -11.68 -33.97
C ASP A 224 10.37 -10.99 -34.18
N PHE A 225 10.87 -10.96 -35.41
CA PHE A 225 12.09 -10.27 -35.75
C PHE A 225 11.83 -9.01 -36.55
N PRO A 226 12.33 -7.84 -36.13
CA PRO A 226 12.45 -6.69 -37.01
C PRO A 226 13.56 -6.99 -38.02
N THR A 227 13.19 -7.22 -39.27
CA THR A 227 14.14 -7.60 -40.36
C THR A 227 14.80 -6.37 -41.02
N GLY A 228 14.40 -5.17 -40.64
CA GLY A 228 14.92 -3.91 -41.19
C GLY A 228 13.87 -3.11 -41.93
N SER A 229 14.30 -2.04 -42.60
CA SER A 229 13.45 -1.18 -43.41
C SER A 229 13.98 -1.12 -44.85
N VAL A 230 13.07 -1.02 -45.79
CA VAL A 230 13.38 -0.70 -47.20
C VAL A 230 13.02 0.76 -47.43
N GLN A 231 14.05 1.57 -47.69
CA GLN A 231 13.87 2.97 -48.03
C GLN A 231 13.59 3.09 -49.53
N THR A 232 12.43 3.63 -49.86
CA THR A 232 12.16 4.12 -51.23
C THR A 232 12.23 5.63 -51.23
N ARG A 233 12.25 6.28 -52.39
CA ARG A 233 12.36 7.76 -52.48
C ARG A 233 11.21 8.50 -51.80
N GLU A 234 10.11 7.81 -51.51
CA GLU A 234 8.86 8.42 -50.97
C GLU A 234 8.45 7.85 -49.61
N GLN A 235 8.91 6.65 -49.22
CA GLN A 235 8.47 5.97 -48.00
C GLN A 235 9.55 5.05 -47.40
N ASP A 236 9.61 5.00 -46.10
CA ASP A 236 10.33 3.98 -45.32
C ASP A 236 9.36 2.84 -44.99
N ILE A 237 9.55 1.67 -45.57
CA ILE A 237 8.75 0.48 -45.32
C ILE A 237 9.48 -0.41 -44.33
N LEU A 238 8.95 -0.50 -43.10
CA LEU A 238 9.43 -1.40 -42.07
C LEU A 238 9.00 -2.84 -42.39
N ILE A 239 9.96 -3.73 -42.55
CA ILE A 239 9.70 -5.16 -42.73
C ILE A 239 9.81 -5.84 -41.39
N ARG A 240 8.75 -6.56 -40.97
CA ARG A 240 8.70 -7.34 -39.74
C ARG A 240 8.36 -8.80 -40.10
N LEU A 241 9.20 -9.72 -39.67
CA LEU A 241 8.92 -11.13 -39.70
C LEU A 241 8.07 -11.47 -38.47
N ALA A 242 6.79 -11.74 -38.70
CA ALA A 242 5.87 -12.19 -37.66
C ALA A 242 6.00 -13.71 -37.51
N GLY A 243 6.73 -14.16 -36.51
CA GLY A 243 6.98 -15.58 -36.23
C GLY A 243 6.15 -16.15 -35.09
N LYS A 244 5.41 -15.30 -34.34
CA LYS A 244 4.58 -15.77 -33.23
C LYS A 244 3.40 -16.61 -33.70
N PHE A 245 3.19 -17.73 -33.02
CA PHE A 245 2.04 -18.58 -33.27
C PHE A 245 0.73 -17.85 -32.96
N LYS A 246 -0.26 -17.97 -33.86
CA LYS A 246 -1.58 -17.39 -33.70
C LYS A 246 -2.62 -18.42 -33.31
N THR A 247 -2.39 -19.67 -33.66
CA THR A 247 -3.29 -20.78 -33.42
C THR A 247 -2.58 -21.98 -32.83
N VAL A 248 -3.32 -22.83 -32.13
CA VAL A 248 -2.79 -24.09 -31.58
C VAL A 248 -2.34 -25.03 -32.70
N ASP A 249 -3.00 -24.99 -33.86
CA ASP A 249 -2.65 -25.83 -34.99
C ASP A 249 -1.33 -25.42 -35.66
N GLU A 250 -0.99 -24.13 -35.66
CA GLU A 250 0.35 -23.67 -36.07
C GLU A 250 1.42 -24.26 -35.17
N LEU A 251 1.20 -24.28 -33.83
CA LEU A 251 2.11 -24.88 -32.89
C LEU A 251 2.20 -26.40 -33.04
N ARG A 252 1.08 -27.11 -33.24
CA ARG A 252 1.06 -28.56 -33.52
C ARG A 252 1.88 -28.93 -34.76
N ASN A 253 1.82 -28.09 -35.79
CA ASN A 253 2.53 -28.32 -37.06
C ASN A 253 3.98 -27.79 -37.04
N LEU A 254 4.46 -27.24 -35.92
CA LEU A 254 5.85 -26.82 -35.81
C LEU A 254 6.82 -27.98 -36.10
N VAL A 255 7.70 -27.80 -37.04
CA VAL A 255 8.81 -28.73 -37.29
C VAL A 255 9.87 -28.56 -36.23
N VAL A 256 10.01 -29.56 -35.37
CA VAL A 256 10.96 -29.55 -34.22
C VAL A 256 12.29 -30.19 -34.58
N SER A 257 12.31 -31.07 -35.60
CA SER A 257 13.53 -31.70 -36.09
C SER A 257 13.31 -32.30 -37.52
N THR A 258 14.42 -32.72 -38.11
CA THR A 258 14.37 -33.53 -39.34
C THR A 258 14.96 -34.90 -39.01
N SER A 259 14.18 -35.96 -39.25
CA SER A 259 14.60 -37.35 -39.04
C SER A 259 15.84 -37.69 -39.89
N PRO A 260 16.71 -38.57 -39.42
CA PRO A 260 17.86 -39.09 -40.20
C PRO A 260 17.44 -39.74 -41.53
N LEU A 261 16.18 -40.15 -41.68
CA LEU A 261 15.58 -40.67 -42.89
C LEU A 261 14.97 -39.61 -43.82
N GLY A 262 15.15 -38.32 -43.51
CA GLY A 262 14.71 -37.18 -44.34
C GLY A 262 13.25 -36.74 -44.10
N GLY A 263 12.53 -37.31 -43.14
CA GLY A 263 11.20 -36.90 -42.73
C GLY A 263 11.21 -35.70 -41.76
N GLN A 264 10.27 -34.78 -41.87
CA GLN A 264 10.06 -33.72 -40.88
C GLN A 264 9.33 -34.29 -39.66
N VAL A 265 9.89 -34.06 -38.44
CA VAL A 265 9.23 -34.39 -37.18
C VAL A 265 8.53 -33.14 -36.69
N ARG A 266 7.21 -33.23 -36.55
CA ARG A 266 6.40 -32.13 -36.01
C ARG A 266 6.19 -32.25 -34.51
N LEU A 267 5.80 -31.17 -33.87
CA LEU A 267 5.51 -31.17 -32.41
C LEU A 267 4.39 -32.16 -32.09
N ALA A 268 3.36 -32.26 -32.91
CA ALA A 268 2.27 -33.22 -32.76
C ALA A 268 2.71 -34.70 -32.83
N ASP A 269 3.86 -35.00 -33.46
CA ASP A 269 4.39 -36.37 -33.53
C ASP A 269 5.02 -36.84 -32.22
N VAL A 270 5.44 -35.90 -31.37
CA VAL A 270 6.19 -36.16 -30.11
C VAL A 270 5.52 -35.64 -28.85
N ALA A 271 4.46 -34.82 -29.02
CA ALA A 271 3.72 -34.23 -27.89
C ALA A 271 2.23 -34.11 -28.23
N ASP A 272 1.41 -34.09 -27.18
CA ASP A 272 0.01 -33.68 -27.27
C ASP A 272 -0.08 -32.19 -26.91
N VAL A 273 -0.69 -31.39 -27.79
CA VAL A 273 -0.82 -29.94 -27.66
C VAL A 273 -2.29 -29.60 -27.46
N GLN A 274 -2.60 -29.09 -26.28
CA GLN A 274 -3.97 -28.78 -25.90
C GLN A 274 -4.10 -27.30 -25.53
N ASP A 275 -5.27 -26.71 -25.87
CA ASP A 275 -5.70 -25.43 -25.29
C ASP A 275 -6.30 -25.74 -23.92
N ALA A 276 -5.58 -25.42 -22.87
CA ALA A 276 -5.89 -25.78 -21.50
C ALA A 276 -5.95 -24.55 -20.59
N GLN A 277 -6.18 -24.78 -19.35
CA GLN A 277 -6.17 -23.80 -18.30
C GLN A 277 -5.06 -24.13 -17.32
N LYS A 278 -4.39 -23.11 -16.81
CA LYS A 278 -3.35 -23.26 -15.78
C LYS A 278 -3.94 -23.90 -14.54
N ASP A 279 -3.16 -24.74 -13.88
CA ASP A 279 -3.56 -25.38 -12.64
C ASP A 279 -3.96 -24.36 -11.58
N VAL A 280 -5.05 -24.67 -10.87
CA VAL A 280 -5.64 -23.76 -9.87
C VAL A 280 -4.77 -23.74 -8.63
N GLU A 281 -3.99 -22.67 -8.44
CA GLU A 281 -3.20 -22.45 -7.24
C GLU A 281 -4.02 -21.79 -6.10
N LYS A 282 -4.96 -20.92 -6.44
CA LYS A 282 -5.79 -20.15 -5.49
C LYS A 282 -7.25 -20.16 -5.90
N LEU A 283 -8.12 -20.55 -4.99
CA LEU A 283 -9.56 -20.56 -5.18
C LEU A 283 -10.19 -19.36 -4.48
N ALA A 284 -11.02 -18.62 -5.21
CA ALA A 284 -11.88 -17.59 -4.64
C ALA A 284 -13.35 -17.97 -4.85
N ARG A 285 -14.17 -17.76 -3.84
CA ARG A 285 -15.62 -18.04 -3.89
C ARG A 285 -16.41 -16.95 -3.18
N VAL A 286 -17.52 -16.58 -3.78
CA VAL A 286 -18.52 -15.68 -3.17
C VAL A 286 -19.87 -16.35 -3.25
N ASN A 287 -20.56 -16.45 -2.13
CA ASN A 287 -21.86 -17.13 -2.02
C ASN A 287 -21.87 -18.55 -2.62
N ARG A 288 -20.77 -19.30 -2.44
CA ARG A 288 -20.53 -20.66 -2.96
C ARG A 288 -20.35 -20.74 -4.49
N GLN A 289 -20.27 -19.63 -5.19
CA GLN A 289 -19.95 -19.56 -6.62
C GLN A 289 -18.48 -19.23 -6.82
N SER A 290 -17.86 -19.78 -7.89
CA SER A 290 -16.52 -19.38 -8.31
C SER A 290 -16.49 -17.89 -8.59
N ALA A 291 -15.45 -17.22 -8.10
CA ALA A 291 -15.26 -15.79 -8.24
C ALA A 291 -13.80 -15.47 -8.53
N ILE A 292 -13.55 -14.31 -9.11
CA ILE A 292 -12.22 -13.72 -9.21
C ILE A 292 -12.18 -12.53 -8.25
N VAL A 293 -11.17 -12.49 -7.41
CA VAL A 293 -10.95 -11.38 -6.48
C VAL A 293 -9.95 -10.42 -7.08
N LEU A 294 -10.27 -9.13 -7.06
CA LEU A 294 -9.36 -8.05 -7.43
C LEU A 294 -8.94 -7.32 -6.16
N GLN A 295 -7.65 -7.32 -5.89
CA GLN A 295 -7.04 -6.52 -4.83
C GLN A 295 -6.49 -5.23 -5.43
N VAL A 296 -7.06 -4.10 -5.02
CA VAL A 296 -6.63 -2.78 -5.47
C VAL A 296 -5.67 -2.20 -4.43
N LEU A 297 -4.42 -2.01 -4.83
CA LEU A 297 -3.38 -1.40 -4.02
C LEU A 297 -3.26 0.08 -4.38
N LYS A 298 -3.05 0.94 -3.38
CA LYS A 298 -2.84 2.37 -3.60
C LYS A 298 -1.34 2.71 -3.76
N GLN A 299 -1.05 3.83 -4.40
CA GLN A 299 0.27 4.45 -4.32
C GLN A 299 0.54 4.95 -2.89
N SER A 300 1.80 4.93 -2.46
CA SER A 300 2.17 5.26 -1.07
C SER A 300 1.76 6.67 -0.64
N ASP A 301 1.69 7.62 -1.57
CA ASP A 301 1.28 9.01 -1.34
C ASP A 301 -0.21 9.28 -1.59
N ALA A 302 -0.94 8.29 -2.13
CA ALA A 302 -2.34 8.45 -2.48
C ALA A 302 -3.27 8.39 -1.25
N ASN A 303 -4.33 9.20 -1.30
CA ASN A 303 -5.41 9.17 -0.33
C ASN A 303 -6.31 7.94 -0.54
N GLY A 304 -6.32 7.00 0.41
CA GLY A 304 -7.06 5.74 0.32
C GLY A 304 -8.57 5.93 0.13
N VAL A 305 -9.16 6.95 0.76
CA VAL A 305 -10.58 7.27 0.63
C VAL A 305 -10.93 7.74 -0.78
N SER A 306 -10.07 8.59 -1.37
CA SER A 306 -10.26 9.06 -2.75
C SER A 306 -10.12 7.93 -3.76
N VAL A 307 -9.14 7.04 -3.55
CA VAL A 307 -8.94 5.84 -4.38
C VAL A 307 -10.16 4.94 -4.31
N SER A 308 -10.63 4.62 -3.10
CA SER A 308 -11.81 3.77 -2.93
C SER A 308 -13.04 4.34 -3.63
N LYS A 309 -13.31 5.65 -3.46
CA LYS A 309 -14.42 6.31 -4.13
C LYS A 309 -14.28 6.23 -5.66
N GLY A 310 -13.10 6.51 -6.20
CA GLY A 310 -12.83 6.38 -7.64
C GLY A 310 -13.05 4.96 -8.16
N VAL A 311 -12.63 3.95 -7.40
CA VAL A 311 -12.86 2.53 -7.72
C VAL A 311 -14.35 2.21 -7.70
N GLN A 312 -15.11 2.69 -6.71
CA GLN A 312 -16.55 2.47 -6.60
C GLN A 312 -17.31 3.07 -7.79
N ASP A 313 -16.94 4.28 -8.23
CA ASP A 313 -17.55 4.92 -9.42
C ASP A 313 -17.28 4.10 -10.69
N ILE A 314 -16.06 3.57 -10.83
CA ILE A 314 -15.70 2.70 -11.96
C ILE A 314 -16.44 1.36 -11.90
N VAL A 315 -16.56 0.74 -10.72
CA VAL A 315 -17.30 -0.51 -10.52
C VAL A 315 -18.75 -0.37 -10.97
N ASN A 316 -19.43 0.70 -10.55
CA ASN A 316 -20.82 0.97 -10.95
C ASN A 316 -20.97 1.12 -12.47
N ARG A 317 -20.01 1.79 -13.12
CA ARG A 317 -19.99 1.92 -14.59
C ARG A 317 -19.76 0.58 -15.28
N LEU A 318 -18.76 -0.20 -14.84
CA LEU A 318 -18.45 -1.50 -15.42
C LEU A 318 -19.60 -2.50 -15.27
N GLN A 319 -20.28 -2.54 -14.12
CA GLN A 319 -21.47 -3.37 -13.94
C GLN A 319 -22.57 -3.05 -14.96
N SER A 320 -22.78 -1.75 -15.23
CA SER A 320 -23.77 -1.33 -16.22
C SER A 320 -23.36 -1.69 -17.64
N GLU A 321 -22.07 -1.54 -17.98
CA GLU A 321 -21.51 -1.82 -19.31
C GLU A 321 -21.52 -3.33 -19.64
N TYR A 322 -21.19 -4.18 -18.67
CA TYR A 322 -21.06 -5.63 -18.84
C TYR A 322 -22.26 -6.43 -18.31
N THR A 323 -23.43 -5.80 -18.21
CA THR A 323 -24.67 -6.47 -17.78
C THR A 323 -25.04 -7.65 -18.68
N SER A 324 -24.74 -7.56 -19.99
CA SER A 324 -25.05 -8.61 -20.97
C SER A 324 -24.36 -9.96 -20.69
N VAL A 325 -23.15 -9.92 -20.13
CA VAL A 325 -22.37 -11.10 -19.73
C VAL A 325 -22.60 -11.51 -18.27
N GLY A 326 -23.51 -10.81 -17.58
CA GLY A 326 -23.84 -11.08 -16.19
C GLY A 326 -22.69 -10.77 -15.21
N LEU A 327 -21.85 -9.76 -15.52
CA LEU A 327 -20.78 -9.34 -14.63
C LEU A 327 -21.37 -8.76 -13.34
N GLY A 328 -21.07 -9.40 -12.21
CA GLY A 328 -21.35 -8.91 -10.86
C GLY A 328 -20.04 -8.51 -10.20
N LEU A 329 -19.88 -7.23 -9.88
CA LEU A 329 -18.76 -6.72 -9.09
C LEU A 329 -19.28 -6.30 -7.71
N THR A 330 -18.74 -6.88 -6.65
CA THR A 330 -19.14 -6.56 -5.28
C THR A 330 -17.90 -6.17 -4.48
N ILE A 331 -18.00 -5.08 -3.74
CA ILE A 331 -16.95 -4.68 -2.80
C ILE A 331 -17.01 -5.64 -1.62
N ALA A 332 -16.00 -6.51 -1.50
CA ALA A 332 -15.89 -7.48 -0.42
C ALA A 332 -15.26 -6.84 0.84
N ASN A 333 -14.31 -5.94 0.64
CA ASN A 333 -13.70 -5.16 1.71
C ASN A 333 -13.28 -3.79 1.20
N ASP A 334 -13.51 -2.75 2.02
CA ASP A 334 -13.11 -1.38 1.76
C ASP A 334 -12.48 -0.79 3.03
N ALA A 335 -11.16 -0.65 3.01
CA ALA A 335 -10.40 -0.09 4.13
C ALA A 335 -10.77 1.38 4.40
N SER A 336 -11.26 2.11 3.38
CA SER A 336 -11.64 3.52 3.52
C SER A 336 -12.86 3.71 4.41
N VAL A 337 -13.78 2.76 4.42
CA VAL A 337 -14.97 2.78 5.28
C VAL A 337 -14.57 2.76 6.74
N TYR A 338 -13.64 1.87 7.12
CA TYR A 338 -13.12 1.82 8.49
C TYR A 338 -12.35 3.08 8.86
N THR A 339 -11.59 3.62 7.92
CA THR A 339 -10.85 4.87 8.13
C THR A 339 -11.79 6.04 8.41
N LEU A 340 -12.84 6.20 7.60
CA LEU A 340 -13.83 7.26 7.78
C LEU A 340 -14.64 7.08 9.06
N GLN A 341 -15.12 5.86 9.34
CA GLN A 341 -15.86 5.58 10.58
C GLN A 341 -15.02 5.87 11.83
N SER A 342 -13.73 5.51 11.81
CA SER A 342 -12.82 5.82 12.91
C SER A 342 -12.60 7.33 13.07
N ALA A 343 -12.44 8.06 11.98
CA ALA A 343 -12.32 9.51 12.00
C ALA A 343 -13.60 10.18 12.53
N ASP A 344 -14.75 9.78 12.05
CA ASP A 344 -16.03 10.32 12.48
C ASP A 344 -16.30 10.02 13.97
N ALA A 345 -15.98 8.82 14.45
CA ALA A 345 -16.10 8.46 15.86
C ALA A 345 -15.25 9.38 16.74
N VAL A 346 -13.99 9.61 16.41
CA VAL A 346 -13.12 10.50 17.20
C VAL A 346 -13.59 11.96 17.13
N ILE A 347 -14.05 12.43 15.97
CA ILE A 347 -14.61 13.78 15.84
C ILE A 347 -15.88 13.92 16.73
N HIS A 348 -16.73 12.91 16.73
CA HIS A 348 -17.92 12.87 17.60
C HIS A 348 -17.52 12.90 19.08
N ASP A 349 -16.54 12.11 19.49
CA ASP A 349 -16.03 12.07 20.85
C ASP A 349 -15.41 13.42 21.27
N LEU A 350 -14.72 14.11 20.36
CA LEU A 350 -14.21 15.47 20.58
C LEU A 350 -15.34 16.46 20.87
N PHE A 351 -16.42 16.44 20.06
CA PHE A 351 -17.58 17.30 20.30
C PHE A 351 -18.26 16.96 21.63
N LEU A 352 -18.42 15.70 21.94
CA LEU A 352 -19.00 15.25 23.20
C LEU A 352 -18.14 15.71 24.40
N ALA A 353 -16.81 15.57 24.31
CA ALA A 353 -15.89 16.05 25.34
C ALA A 353 -16.02 17.55 25.56
N ILE A 354 -16.08 18.37 24.51
CA ILE A 354 -16.24 19.83 24.57
C ILE A 354 -17.57 20.17 25.29
N ILE A 355 -18.66 19.48 24.96
CA ILE A 355 -19.98 19.71 25.57
C ILE A 355 -19.94 19.33 27.05
N LEU A 356 -19.39 18.17 27.40
CA LEU A 356 -19.28 17.73 28.81
C LEU A 356 -18.45 18.69 29.64
N VAL A 357 -17.31 19.14 29.10
CA VAL A 357 -16.46 20.16 29.74
C VAL A 357 -17.24 21.46 29.97
N ALA A 358 -17.99 21.93 28.96
CA ALA A 358 -18.81 23.13 29.12
C ALA A 358 -19.85 23.02 30.22
N ILE A 359 -20.50 21.84 30.33
CA ILE A 359 -21.47 21.56 31.41
C ILE A 359 -20.78 21.56 32.79
N VAL A 360 -19.64 20.89 32.91
CA VAL A 360 -18.87 20.84 34.15
C VAL A 360 -18.43 22.25 34.56
N MET A 361 -17.89 23.02 33.61
CA MET A 361 -17.48 24.40 33.83
C MET A 361 -18.64 25.31 34.26
N LEU A 362 -19.82 25.13 33.63
CA LEU A 362 -21.01 25.87 34.03
C LEU A 362 -21.43 25.55 35.47
N PHE A 363 -21.34 24.27 35.85
CA PHE A 363 -21.70 23.78 37.18
C PHE A 363 -20.73 24.34 38.25
N PHE A 364 -19.42 24.30 38.01
CA PHE A 364 -18.43 24.73 39.02
C PHE A 364 -18.21 26.25 39.06
N LEU A 365 -18.14 26.92 37.92
CA LEU A 365 -17.86 28.36 37.87
C LEU A 365 -19.11 29.24 37.88
N HIS A 366 -20.30 28.67 37.80
CA HIS A 366 -21.60 29.37 37.82
C HIS A 366 -21.66 30.56 36.83
N SER A 367 -20.86 30.50 35.74
CA SER A 367 -20.68 31.61 34.79
C SER A 367 -20.73 31.10 33.35
N PHE A 368 -21.81 31.42 32.64
CA PHE A 368 -21.95 31.08 31.22
C PHE A 368 -20.85 31.68 30.33
N ARG A 369 -20.37 32.88 30.67
CA ARG A 369 -19.28 33.54 29.90
C ARG A 369 -17.98 32.75 29.96
N ASN A 370 -17.63 32.21 31.12
CA ASN A 370 -16.40 31.45 31.32
C ASN A 370 -16.47 30.11 30.57
N ALA A 371 -17.62 29.45 30.60
CA ALA A 371 -17.84 28.23 29.84
C ALA A 371 -17.69 28.47 28.33
N VAL A 372 -18.26 29.55 27.78
CA VAL A 372 -18.12 29.91 26.36
C VAL A 372 -16.67 30.18 25.96
N ILE A 373 -15.87 30.85 26.81
CA ILE A 373 -14.45 31.11 26.54
C ILE A 373 -13.69 29.80 26.34
N VAL A 374 -13.88 28.83 27.24
CA VAL A 374 -13.22 27.50 27.13
C VAL A 374 -13.72 26.74 25.91
N MET A 375 -15.06 26.77 25.66
CA MET A 375 -15.66 26.12 24.49
C MET A 375 -15.10 26.63 23.16
N VAL A 376 -14.70 27.89 23.06
CA VAL A 376 -14.11 28.48 21.84
C VAL A 376 -12.59 28.22 21.77
N ALA A 377 -11.91 28.26 22.90
CA ALA A 377 -10.47 28.07 22.98
C ALA A 377 -10.02 26.70 22.49
N ILE A 378 -10.77 25.63 22.86
CA ILE A 378 -10.41 24.25 22.51
C ILE A 378 -10.44 24.03 20.99
N PRO A 379 -11.56 24.29 20.27
CA PRO A 379 -11.58 24.13 18.82
C PRO A 379 -10.56 25.00 18.10
N ALA A 380 -10.35 26.24 18.54
CA ALA A 380 -9.40 27.14 17.92
C ALA A 380 -7.95 26.58 18.01
N SER A 381 -7.58 25.98 19.14
CA SER A 381 -6.27 25.36 19.33
C SER A 381 -6.12 24.07 18.50
N LEU A 382 -7.15 23.21 18.49
CA LEU A 382 -7.14 21.96 17.73
C LEU A 382 -7.09 22.20 16.22
N ILE A 383 -7.88 23.15 15.71
CA ILE A 383 -7.90 23.46 14.28
C ILE A 383 -6.55 24.00 13.84
N ALA A 384 -5.89 24.83 14.66
CA ALA A 384 -4.55 25.30 14.36
C ALA A 384 -3.50 24.19 14.28
N THR A 385 -3.69 23.07 15.00
CA THR A 385 -2.77 21.92 14.98
C THR A 385 -2.73 21.25 13.59
N PHE A 386 -3.83 21.30 12.82
CA PHE A 386 -3.86 20.73 11.48
C PHE A 386 -2.85 21.40 10.52
N ILE A 387 -2.52 22.69 10.73
CA ILE A 387 -1.44 23.35 9.96
C ILE A 387 -0.10 22.65 10.22
N GLY A 388 0.20 22.38 11.49
CA GLY A 388 1.43 21.68 11.86
C GLY A 388 1.48 20.26 11.30
N MET A 389 0.36 19.54 11.33
CA MET A 389 0.27 18.20 10.76
C MET A 389 0.51 18.21 9.24
N ASP A 390 -0.10 19.14 8.52
CA ASP A 390 0.03 19.29 7.07
C ASP A 390 1.47 19.64 6.66
N VAL A 391 2.07 20.63 7.31
CA VAL A 391 3.46 21.06 7.06
C VAL A 391 4.48 19.94 7.35
N LEU A 392 4.21 19.11 8.37
CA LEU A 392 5.07 17.99 8.74
C LEU A 392 4.77 16.70 7.95
N GLY A 393 3.77 16.72 7.06
CA GLY A 393 3.39 15.58 6.24
C GLY A 393 2.72 14.45 7.03
N TYR A 394 2.09 14.76 8.16
CA TYR A 394 1.29 13.80 8.92
C TYR A 394 -0.08 13.58 8.27
N SER A 395 -0.64 12.39 8.49
CA SER A 395 -1.98 12.03 8.04
C SER A 395 -2.99 12.05 9.20
N LEU A 396 -4.28 12.17 8.85
CA LEU A 396 -5.38 11.91 9.76
C LEU A 396 -5.58 10.39 9.85
N ASN A 397 -5.03 9.79 10.87
CA ASN A 397 -5.09 8.36 11.12
C ASN A 397 -5.50 8.08 12.57
N LEU A 398 -5.78 6.83 12.89
CA LEU A 398 -6.25 6.44 14.22
C LEU A 398 -5.32 6.94 15.34
N MET A 399 -4.01 6.89 15.16
CA MET A 399 -3.03 7.32 16.16
C MET A 399 -3.03 8.84 16.35
N SER A 400 -3.03 9.61 15.25
CA SER A 400 -3.07 11.07 15.31
C SER A 400 -4.38 11.57 15.91
N LEU A 401 -5.51 10.93 15.57
CA LEU A 401 -6.82 11.26 16.11
C LEU A 401 -6.94 10.93 17.59
N LEU A 402 -6.43 9.78 18.04
CA LEU A 402 -6.33 9.45 19.48
C LEU A 402 -5.44 10.44 20.23
N GLY A 403 -4.31 10.84 19.62
CA GLY A 403 -3.45 11.88 20.17
C GLY A 403 -4.18 13.21 20.34
N LEU A 404 -4.93 13.64 19.32
CA LEU A 404 -5.77 14.85 19.40
C LEU A 404 -6.83 14.73 20.49
N SER A 405 -7.50 13.59 20.62
CA SER A 405 -8.50 13.35 21.68
C SER A 405 -7.88 13.46 23.09
N LEU A 406 -6.68 12.89 23.29
CA LEU A 406 -5.97 13.00 24.56
C LEU A 406 -5.57 14.44 24.90
N VAL A 407 -5.11 15.20 23.90
CA VAL A 407 -4.68 16.59 24.05
C VAL A 407 -5.84 17.51 24.44
N VAL A 408 -7.09 17.18 24.05
CA VAL A 408 -8.28 17.96 24.48
C VAL A 408 -8.35 18.06 26.00
N GLY A 409 -8.16 16.95 26.72
CA GLY A 409 -8.15 16.95 28.18
C GLY A 409 -7.11 17.92 28.75
N ILE A 410 -5.89 17.90 28.21
CA ILE A 410 -4.80 18.78 28.63
C ILE A 410 -5.12 20.25 28.34
N LEU A 411 -5.65 20.56 27.15
CA LEU A 411 -6.04 21.94 26.78
C LEU A 411 -7.17 22.48 27.67
N VAL A 412 -8.07 21.60 28.07
CA VAL A 412 -9.17 21.95 28.99
C VAL A 412 -8.61 22.30 30.37
N ASP A 413 -7.74 21.48 30.91
CA ASP A 413 -7.16 21.71 32.24
C ASP A 413 -6.37 23.00 32.28
N ASP A 414 -5.53 23.27 31.27
CA ASP A 414 -4.78 24.53 31.17
C ASP A 414 -5.72 25.74 31.13
N ALA A 415 -6.80 25.66 30.34
CA ALA A 415 -7.77 26.75 30.25
C ALA A 415 -8.53 26.97 31.56
N ILE A 416 -8.89 25.88 32.27
CA ILE A 416 -9.59 25.93 33.57
C ILE A 416 -8.70 26.58 34.62
N VAL A 417 -7.48 26.11 34.77
CA VAL A 417 -6.53 26.62 35.78
C VAL A 417 -6.26 28.11 35.61
N VAL A 418 -6.03 28.55 34.38
CA VAL A 418 -5.83 29.99 34.08
C VAL A 418 -7.07 30.80 34.42
N LEU A 419 -8.25 30.30 34.03
CA LEU A 419 -9.52 31.01 34.27
C LEU A 419 -9.87 31.10 35.75
N GLU A 420 -9.68 30.00 36.51
CA GLU A 420 -9.89 29.97 37.95
C GLU A 420 -8.93 30.93 38.65
N ASN A 421 -7.68 30.95 38.26
CA ASN A 421 -6.69 31.84 38.86
C ASN A 421 -7.03 33.34 38.60
N ILE A 422 -7.48 33.67 37.39
CA ILE A 422 -7.95 35.02 37.06
C ILE A 422 -9.17 35.37 37.93
N TYR A 423 -10.12 34.44 38.10
CA TYR A 423 -11.31 34.66 38.93
C TYR A 423 -10.93 34.91 40.41
N ARG A 424 -10.06 34.08 40.99
CA ARG A 424 -9.52 34.25 42.33
C ARG A 424 -8.87 35.64 42.54
N HIS A 425 -8.08 36.09 41.57
CA HIS A 425 -7.48 37.44 41.63
C HIS A 425 -8.51 38.57 41.50
N MET A 426 -9.62 38.37 40.79
CA MET A 426 -10.74 39.32 40.72
C MET A 426 -11.50 39.42 42.05
N GLU A 427 -11.68 38.33 42.78
CA GLU A 427 -12.27 38.36 44.13
C GLU A 427 -11.42 39.11 45.16
N MET A 428 -10.12 39.18 44.97
CA MET A 428 -9.21 40.02 45.76
C MET A 428 -9.35 41.52 45.43
N SER A 429 -10.43 41.98 44.84
CA SER A 429 -10.74 43.38 44.48
C SER A 429 -9.78 44.03 43.47
N LYS A 430 -9.10 43.24 42.63
CA LYS A 430 -8.24 43.74 41.56
C LYS A 430 -9.03 44.14 40.32
N ASN A 431 -8.55 45.13 39.59
CA ASN A 431 -9.07 45.44 38.27
C ASN A 431 -8.88 44.24 37.34
N LYS A 432 -9.86 43.94 36.48
CA LYS A 432 -9.90 42.77 35.56
C LYS A 432 -8.59 42.56 34.77
N VAL A 433 -8.03 43.67 34.23
CA VAL A 433 -6.77 43.61 33.47
C VAL A 433 -5.60 43.26 34.35
N ARG A 434 -5.54 43.81 35.58
CA ARG A 434 -4.49 43.53 36.55
C ARG A 434 -4.63 42.11 37.14
N ALA A 435 -5.85 41.67 37.38
CA ALA A 435 -6.13 40.31 37.81
C ALA A 435 -5.65 39.26 36.75
N ALA A 436 -5.97 39.47 35.48
CA ALA A 436 -5.51 38.61 34.37
C ALA A 436 -3.96 38.61 34.28
N PHE A 437 -3.33 39.78 34.46
CA PHE A 437 -1.87 39.89 34.38
C PHE A 437 -1.16 39.18 35.55
N ASP A 438 -1.67 39.35 36.76
CA ASP A 438 -1.09 38.74 37.97
C ASP A 438 -1.32 37.22 37.98
N ALA A 439 -2.52 36.77 37.62
CA ALA A 439 -2.89 35.36 37.52
C ALA A 439 -2.08 34.56 36.49
N THR A 440 -1.69 35.19 35.39
CA THR A 440 -0.84 34.51 34.37
C THR A 440 0.67 34.48 34.76
N LYS A 441 1.06 35.19 35.83
CA LYS A 441 2.43 35.13 36.38
C LYS A 441 2.61 34.05 37.43
N GLU A 442 1.54 33.67 38.12
CA GLU A 442 1.50 32.66 39.16
C GLU A 442 1.39 31.25 38.56
#